data_d62021fed19889b13f04fa6d0a6d2d5b
#
_entry.id   d62021fed19889b13f04fa6d0a6d2d5b
#
_cell.length_a   1.000
_cell.length_b   1.000
_cell.length_c   1.000
_cell.angle_alpha   90.00
_cell.angle_beta   90.00
_cell.angle_gamma   90.00
#
_symmetry.space_group_name_H-M   'P 1'
#
loop_
_entity.id
_entity.type
_entity.pdbx_description
1 polymer ?
#
loop_
_entity_poly.entity_id
_entity_poly.type
_entity_poly.pdbx_seq_one_letter_code
_entity_poly.pdbx_strand_id
1 'polypeptide(L)'
;LAYYKEKTMTRLTTLDLPQFHRATIGFDRLFDDMDRMFQNSPNGNGYPPYNIAQLNEDEYMISIAVAGFGMDNLSITKDGDQLKIEGTAPKGDEQVNYLHKGIGGRNFRREFTLADHVKVKNATLDLGMLNVHLVREVPDALKPQTIEINNTSVIEGK
;
A
#
# COMPACT_ATOMS: atom_id res chain seq x y z
N LEU A 1 -16.98 -47.01 -27.98
CA LEU A 1 -17.58 -45.63 -27.94
C LEU A 1 -17.04 -44.91 -26.72
N ALA A 2 -16.00 -44.12 -26.91
CA ALA A 2 -15.37 -43.33 -25.86
C ALA A 2 -16.00 -41.93 -25.88
N TYR A 3 -16.67 -41.57 -24.78
CA TYR A 3 -17.12 -40.21 -24.54
C TYR A 3 -15.94 -39.39 -24.01
N TYR A 4 -15.37 -38.54 -24.84
CA TYR A 4 -14.47 -37.48 -24.43
C TYR A 4 -15.31 -36.37 -23.80
N LYS A 5 -15.16 -36.21 -22.47
CA LYS A 5 -15.75 -35.13 -21.72
C LYS A 5 -14.79 -33.94 -21.85
N GLU A 6 -15.17 -32.95 -22.66
CA GLU A 6 -14.46 -31.67 -22.76
C GLU A 6 -14.43 -30.98 -21.39
N LYS A 7 -13.21 -30.80 -20.89
CA LYS A 7 -12.94 -30.04 -19.69
C LYS A 7 -12.98 -28.58 -20.08
N THR A 8 -14.12 -27.95 -19.87
CA THR A 8 -14.26 -26.47 -20.01
C THR A 8 -13.25 -25.81 -19.09
N MET A 9 -12.21 -25.23 -19.68
CA MET A 9 -11.34 -24.29 -19.00
C MET A 9 -12.19 -23.09 -18.62
N THR A 10 -12.48 -22.95 -17.34
CA THR A 10 -13.04 -21.71 -16.78
C THR A 10 -12.00 -20.63 -17.03
N ARG A 11 -12.25 -19.76 -17.99
CA ARG A 11 -11.51 -18.50 -18.13
C ARG A 11 -11.68 -17.78 -16.80
N LEU A 12 -10.56 -17.54 -16.13
CA LEU A 12 -10.49 -16.54 -15.09
C LEU A 12 -10.97 -15.23 -15.73
N THR A 13 -12.21 -14.88 -15.43
CA THR A 13 -12.75 -13.57 -15.76
C THR A 13 -11.84 -12.56 -15.12
N THR A 14 -11.17 -11.76 -15.93
CA THR A 14 -10.58 -10.50 -15.52
C THR A 14 -11.57 -9.83 -14.59
N LEU A 15 -11.16 -9.65 -13.33
CA LEU A 15 -11.89 -8.82 -12.39
C LEU A 15 -12.13 -7.47 -13.07
N ASP A 16 -13.41 -7.23 -13.39
CA ASP A 16 -13.85 -5.95 -13.92
C ASP A 16 -13.61 -4.91 -12.81
N LEU A 17 -12.49 -4.24 -12.90
CA LEU A 17 -12.06 -3.15 -12.01
C LEU A 17 -12.68 -1.75 -12.28
N PRO A 18 -13.71 -1.56 -13.17
CA PRO A 18 -14.25 -0.23 -13.37
C PRO A 18 -14.98 0.35 -12.15
N GLN A 19 -15.40 -0.48 -11.19
CA GLN A 19 -16.13 0.00 -10.02
C GLN A 19 -15.21 0.45 -8.88
N PHE A 20 -13.97 -0.01 -8.85
CA PHE A 20 -12.99 0.45 -7.85
C PHE A 20 -12.42 1.83 -8.16
N HIS A 21 -12.40 2.25 -9.43
CA HIS A 21 -11.88 3.55 -9.83
C HIS A 21 -12.67 4.76 -9.31
N ARG A 22 -13.89 4.58 -8.85
CA ARG A 22 -14.72 5.69 -8.34
C ARG A 22 -14.59 5.92 -6.84
N ALA A 23 -14.08 4.96 -6.08
CA ALA A 23 -13.99 5.04 -4.61
C ALA A 23 -12.59 5.37 -4.08
N THR A 24 -11.55 5.27 -4.89
CA THR A 24 -10.15 5.48 -4.51
C THR A 24 -9.54 6.70 -5.19
N ILE A 25 -10.19 7.85 -5.06
CA ILE A 25 -9.57 9.10 -5.49
C ILE A 25 -8.36 9.37 -4.59
N GLY A 26 -7.17 9.03 -5.07
CA GLY A 26 -5.92 9.34 -4.42
C GLY A 26 -4.93 8.19 -4.19
N PHE A 27 -5.32 6.93 -4.39
CA PHE A 27 -4.42 5.77 -4.27
C PHE A 27 -4.17 5.03 -5.61
N ASP A 28 -4.75 5.48 -6.70
CA ASP A 28 -4.61 4.84 -8.02
C ASP A 28 -3.14 4.73 -8.45
N ARG A 29 -2.34 5.77 -8.16
CA ARG A 29 -0.90 5.77 -8.44
C ARG A 29 -0.15 4.73 -7.61
N LEU A 30 -0.57 4.49 -6.38
CA LEU A 30 0.07 3.50 -5.51
C LEU A 30 -0.13 2.07 -6.05
N PHE A 31 -1.31 1.77 -6.59
CA PHE A 31 -1.58 0.48 -7.20
C PHE A 31 -0.85 0.30 -8.53
N ASP A 32 -0.76 1.36 -9.35
CA ASP A 32 0.00 1.34 -10.60
C ASP A 32 1.50 1.14 -10.37
N ASP A 33 2.05 1.78 -9.34
CA ASP A 33 3.46 1.61 -8.97
C ASP A 33 3.72 0.23 -8.36
N MET A 34 2.75 -0.32 -7.62
CA MET A 34 2.79 -1.70 -7.13
C MET A 34 2.86 -2.70 -8.28
N ASP A 35 2.00 -2.58 -9.27
CA ASP A 35 1.99 -3.45 -10.45
C ASP A 35 3.31 -3.37 -11.22
N ARG A 36 3.87 -2.18 -11.37
CA ARG A 36 5.20 -2.00 -11.99
C ARG A 36 6.32 -2.65 -11.18
N MET A 37 6.25 -2.58 -9.85
CA MET A 37 7.22 -3.25 -8.97
C MET A 37 7.14 -4.78 -9.09
N PHE A 38 5.94 -5.34 -9.19
CA PHE A 38 5.73 -6.78 -9.41
C PHE A 38 6.20 -7.23 -10.79
N GLN A 39 5.99 -6.42 -11.84
CA GLN A 39 6.37 -6.77 -13.21
C GLN A 39 7.86 -6.58 -13.49
N ASN A 40 8.52 -5.64 -12.81
CA ASN A 40 9.93 -5.32 -13.04
C ASN A 40 10.91 -6.02 -12.07
N SER A 41 10.44 -6.93 -11.21
CA SER A 41 11.33 -7.70 -10.35
C SER A 41 11.84 -8.94 -11.10
N PRO A 42 13.08 -8.95 -11.59
CA PRO A 42 13.63 -10.11 -12.35
C PRO A 42 13.70 -11.39 -11.52
N ASN A 43 13.45 -11.34 -10.23
CA ASN A 43 13.55 -12.46 -9.27
C ASN A 43 12.28 -12.68 -8.43
N GLY A 44 11.10 -12.31 -8.87
CA GLY A 44 9.81 -12.81 -8.36
C GLY A 44 9.49 -12.67 -6.86
N ASN A 45 10.41 -12.23 -6.03
CA ASN A 45 10.24 -12.11 -4.59
C ASN A 45 10.63 -10.71 -4.12
N GLY A 46 9.64 -9.83 -4.14
CA GLY A 46 9.79 -8.52 -3.51
C GLY A 46 10.03 -8.65 -2.00
N TYR A 47 11.27 -8.84 -1.59
CA TYR A 47 11.67 -8.86 -0.18
C TYR A 47 11.84 -7.44 0.35
N PRO A 48 11.38 -7.18 1.57
CA PRO A 48 10.49 -8.01 2.39
C PRO A 48 9.05 -8.02 1.89
N PRO A 49 8.26 -9.08 2.19
CA PRO A 49 6.84 -9.10 1.88
C PRO A 49 6.10 -8.02 2.68
N TYR A 50 5.08 -7.44 2.07
CA TYR A 50 4.29 -6.38 2.69
C TYR A 50 2.82 -6.46 2.26
N ASN A 51 1.96 -5.85 3.06
CA ASN A 51 0.56 -5.64 2.78
C ASN A 51 0.26 -4.14 2.82
N ILE A 52 -0.71 -3.71 2.01
CA ILE A 52 -1.33 -2.39 2.13
C ILE A 52 -2.80 -2.61 2.41
N ALA A 53 -3.28 -2.09 3.52
CA ALA A 53 -4.66 -2.19 3.94
C ALA A 53 -5.30 -0.79 4.00
N GLN A 54 -6.52 -0.68 3.51
CA GLN A 54 -7.36 0.46 3.80
C GLN A 54 -8.18 0.14 5.05
N LEU A 55 -8.00 0.93 6.11
CA LEU A 55 -8.68 0.74 7.39
C LEU A 55 -10.05 1.43 7.40
N ASN A 56 -10.15 2.59 6.77
CA ASN A 56 -11.36 3.35 6.51
C ASN A 56 -11.14 4.29 5.31
N GLU A 57 -12.07 5.21 5.04
CA GLU A 57 -12.01 6.09 3.86
C GLU A 57 -10.71 6.93 3.77
N ASP A 58 -10.15 7.30 4.92
CA ASP A 58 -9.01 8.20 5.01
C ASP A 58 -7.80 7.60 5.74
N GLU A 59 -7.87 6.37 6.22
CA GLU A 59 -6.77 5.72 6.93
C GLU A 59 -6.29 4.46 6.22
N TYR A 60 -4.98 4.34 6.10
CA TYR A 60 -4.31 3.22 5.44
C TYR A 60 -3.18 2.69 6.33
N MET A 61 -2.81 1.46 6.12
CA MET A 61 -1.70 0.82 6.82
C MET A 61 -0.83 0.04 5.85
N ILE A 62 0.47 0.29 5.90
CA ILE A 62 1.48 -0.55 5.25
C ILE A 62 2.08 -1.44 6.34
N SER A 63 1.98 -2.76 6.16
CA SER A 63 2.56 -3.75 7.07
C SER A 63 3.67 -4.50 6.36
N ILE A 64 4.90 -4.45 6.87
CA ILE A 64 6.08 -5.06 6.28
C ILE A 64 6.62 -6.12 7.24
N ALA A 65 6.84 -7.34 6.74
CA ALA A 65 7.41 -8.42 7.52
C ALA A 65 8.94 -8.23 7.65
N VAL A 66 9.38 -7.80 8.83
CA VAL A 66 10.78 -7.46 9.13
C VAL A 66 11.31 -8.26 10.32
N ALA A 67 10.95 -9.54 10.39
CA ALA A 67 11.43 -10.41 11.45
C ALA A 67 12.96 -10.41 11.52
N GLY A 68 13.50 -10.22 12.71
CA GLY A 68 14.94 -10.15 12.94
C GLY A 68 15.56 -8.74 12.81
N PHE A 69 14.77 -7.74 12.42
CA PHE A 69 15.22 -6.34 12.43
C PHE A 69 14.81 -5.67 13.74
N GLY A 70 15.74 -4.95 14.34
CA GLY A 70 15.47 -4.03 15.45
C GLY A 70 15.17 -2.62 14.96
N MET A 71 14.71 -1.75 15.84
CA MET A 71 14.42 -0.34 15.52
C MET A 71 15.65 0.37 14.96
N ASP A 72 16.84 0.05 15.46
CA ASP A 72 18.12 0.64 15.03
C ASP A 72 18.51 0.22 13.60
N ASN A 73 17.91 -0.83 13.09
CA ASN A 73 18.17 -1.36 11.75
C ASN A 73 17.19 -0.85 10.70
N LEU A 74 16.14 -0.13 11.10
CA LEU A 74 15.07 0.34 10.25
C LEU A 74 15.06 1.86 10.14
N SER A 75 14.78 2.37 8.96
CA SER A 75 14.64 3.79 8.69
C SER A 75 13.43 4.05 7.84
N ILE A 76 12.66 5.08 8.19
CA ILE A 76 11.51 5.55 7.41
C ILE A 76 11.73 7.03 7.10
N THR A 77 11.73 7.36 5.84
CA THR A 77 11.91 8.74 5.36
C THR A 77 10.77 9.10 4.41
N LYS A 78 10.15 10.25 4.62
CA LYS A 78 9.20 10.84 3.69
C LYS A 78 9.81 12.07 3.04
N ASP A 79 9.89 12.06 1.72
CA ASP A 79 10.37 13.18 0.91
C ASP A 79 9.34 13.49 -0.17
N GLY A 80 8.68 14.64 -0.03
CA GLY A 80 7.55 14.98 -0.88
C GLY A 80 6.42 13.95 -0.80
N ASP A 81 6.13 13.30 -1.90
CA ASP A 81 5.16 12.21 -2.05
C ASP A 81 5.79 10.82 -1.93
N GLN A 82 7.12 10.74 -1.79
CA GLN A 82 7.83 9.47 -1.68
C GLN A 82 8.01 9.06 -0.21
N LEU A 83 7.51 7.87 0.12
CA LEU A 83 7.77 7.20 1.38
C LEU A 83 8.82 6.11 1.15
N LYS A 84 9.99 6.26 1.75
CA LYS A 84 11.09 5.32 1.68
C LYS A 84 11.22 4.57 3.00
N ILE A 85 11.27 3.25 2.93
CA ILE A 85 11.47 2.36 4.08
C ILE A 85 12.68 1.49 3.79
N GLU A 86 13.68 1.60 4.64
CA GLU A 86 14.96 0.89 4.47
C GLU A 86 15.24 0.04 5.70
N GLY A 87 15.83 -1.11 5.47
CA GLY A 87 16.31 -2.00 6.52
C GLY A 87 17.73 -2.46 6.24
N THR A 88 18.60 -2.32 7.23
CA THR A 88 19.95 -2.86 7.21
C THR A 88 19.96 -4.14 8.03
N ALA A 89 20.26 -5.26 7.39
CA ALA A 89 20.32 -6.54 8.10
C ALA A 89 21.31 -6.48 9.25
N PRO A 90 20.93 -6.95 10.45
CA PRO A 90 21.87 -7.06 11.55
C PRO A 90 23.00 -7.99 11.15
N LYS A 91 24.20 -7.67 11.61
CA LYS A 91 25.37 -8.53 11.38
C LYS A 91 25.09 -9.90 11.97
N GLY A 92 25.17 -10.93 11.14
CA GLY A 92 25.05 -12.31 11.60
C GLY A 92 26.21 -12.65 12.56
N ASP A 93 25.98 -13.58 13.45
CA ASP A 93 27.06 -14.14 14.26
C ASP A 93 27.92 -15.03 13.36
N GLU A 94 29.13 -14.58 13.05
CA GLU A 94 30.07 -15.29 12.18
C GLU A 94 30.54 -16.62 12.78
N GLN A 95 30.32 -16.85 14.08
CA GLN A 95 30.73 -18.06 14.79
C GLN A 95 29.68 -19.18 14.72
N VAL A 96 28.48 -18.89 14.23
CA VAL A 96 27.40 -19.89 14.15
C VAL A 96 27.51 -20.70 12.86
N ASN A 97 27.71 -22.00 12.99
CA ASN A 97 27.65 -22.94 11.87
C ASN A 97 26.20 -23.43 11.66
N TYR A 98 25.51 -22.86 10.67
CA TYR A 98 24.15 -23.26 10.34
C TYR A 98 24.13 -24.56 9.56
N LEU A 99 23.43 -25.59 10.03
CA LEU A 99 23.12 -26.80 9.25
C LEU A 99 22.14 -26.50 8.12
N HIS A 100 21.23 -25.53 8.35
CA HIS A 100 20.32 -24.98 7.36
C HIS A 100 20.03 -23.52 7.70
N LYS A 101 20.15 -22.63 6.72
CA LYS A 101 19.87 -21.19 6.89
C LYS A 101 18.75 -20.78 5.94
N GLY A 102 17.50 -20.95 6.38
CA GLY A 102 16.30 -20.53 5.65
C GLY A 102 15.90 -19.07 5.91
N ILE A 103 16.22 -18.53 7.10
CA ILE A 103 15.98 -17.14 7.45
C ILE A 103 17.26 -16.35 7.22
N GLY A 104 17.30 -15.59 6.14
CA GLY A 104 18.40 -14.71 5.81
C GLY A 104 17.95 -13.25 5.88
N GLY A 105 18.42 -12.51 6.89
CA GLY A 105 18.28 -11.06 6.87
C GLY A 105 19.03 -10.47 5.68
N ARG A 106 18.35 -9.70 4.84
CA ARG A 106 18.95 -8.98 3.71
C ARG A 106 18.63 -7.51 3.84
N ASN A 107 19.56 -6.65 3.44
CA ASN A 107 19.26 -5.23 3.32
C ASN A 107 18.12 -5.06 2.31
N PHE A 108 17.22 -4.14 2.60
CA PHE A 108 16.13 -3.83 1.70
C PHE A 108 15.86 -2.33 1.64
N ARG A 109 15.23 -1.93 0.56
CA ARG A 109 14.69 -0.60 0.35
C ARG A 109 13.35 -0.75 -0.37
N ARG A 110 12.32 -0.15 0.20
CA ARG A 110 10.97 -0.06 -0.36
C ARG A 110 10.60 1.39 -0.50
N GLU A 111 10.04 1.72 -1.64
CA GLU A 111 9.56 3.07 -1.95
C GLU A 111 8.08 2.98 -2.32
N PHE A 112 7.31 3.88 -1.74
CA PHE A 112 5.88 4.00 -1.99
C PHE A 112 5.57 5.44 -2.36
N THR A 113 4.84 5.63 -3.46
CA THR A 113 4.34 6.95 -3.84
C THR A 113 3.02 7.19 -3.13
N LEU A 114 2.97 8.20 -2.29
CA LEU A 114 1.77 8.61 -1.57
C LEU A 114 0.96 9.56 -2.45
N ALA A 115 -0.37 9.42 -2.37
CA ALA A 115 -1.26 10.38 -3.01
C ALA A 115 -1.24 11.74 -2.31
N ASP A 116 -1.80 12.76 -2.97
CA ASP A 116 -1.95 14.08 -2.40
C ASP A 116 -2.68 14.03 -1.05
N HIS A 117 -2.24 14.84 -0.12
CA HIS A 117 -2.79 14.94 1.23
C HIS A 117 -2.58 13.72 2.14
N VAL A 118 -1.84 12.70 1.70
CA VAL A 118 -1.49 11.54 2.53
C VAL A 118 -0.27 11.86 3.38
N LYS A 119 -0.40 11.65 4.69
CA LYS A 119 0.65 11.84 5.68
C LYS A 119 0.92 10.56 6.44
N VAL A 120 2.15 10.41 6.93
CA VAL A 120 2.49 9.37 7.90
C VAL A 120 2.02 9.83 9.28
N LYS A 121 1.10 9.07 9.88
CA LYS A 121 0.58 9.33 11.23
C LYS A 121 1.54 8.81 12.30
N ASN A 122 1.93 7.56 12.19
CA ASN A 122 2.91 6.90 13.04
C ASN A 122 3.46 5.64 12.38
N ALA A 123 4.51 5.08 12.98
CA ALA A 123 5.02 3.76 12.63
C ALA A 123 5.29 2.98 13.92
N THR A 124 4.99 1.70 13.92
CA THR A 124 5.18 0.79 15.05
C THR A 124 5.88 -0.49 14.59
N LEU A 125 6.78 -1.00 15.40
CA LEU A 125 7.42 -2.30 15.20
C LEU A 125 6.93 -3.24 16.30
N ASP A 126 6.16 -4.25 15.92
CA ASP A 126 5.60 -5.24 16.83
C ASP A 126 5.62 -6.63 16.21
N LEU A 127 6.00 -7.63 16.98
CA LEU A 127 6.03 -9.04 16.55
C LEU A 127 6.71 -9.31 15.22
N GLY A 128 7.75 -8.53 14.89
CA GLY A 128 8.47 -8.64 13.61
C GLY A 128 7.73 -8.01 12.42
N MET A 129 6.68 -7.25 12.67
CA MET A 129 5.95 -6.48 11.67
C MET A 129 6.18 -4.99 11.87
N LEU A 130 6.64 -4.31 10.82
CA LEU A 130 6.68 -2.86 10.77
C LEU A 130 5.35 -2.36 10.19
N ASN A 131 4.56 -1.68 11.00
CA ASN A 131 3.28 -1.11 10.61
C ASN A 131 3.41 0.41 10.48
N VAL A 132 3.17 0.93 9.28
CA VAL A 132 3.19 2.36 9.00
C VAL A 132 1.77 2.82 8.75
N HIS A 133 1.25 3.65 9.64
CA HIS A 133 -0.09 4.22 9.55
C HIS A 133 -0.04 5.50 8.73
N LEU A 134 -0.91 5.58 7.74
CA LEU A 134 -1.08 6.72 6.86
C LEU A 134 -2.49 7.29 7.03
N VAL A 135 -2.60 8.59 6.91
CA VAL A 135 -3.88 9.30 6.96
C VAL A 135 -3.96 10.30 5.81
N ARG A 136 -5.11 10.35 5.16
CA ARG A 136 -5.42 11.36 4.14
C ARG A 136 -6.16 12.52 4.79
N GLU A 137 -5.54 13.68 4.82
CA GLU A 137 -6.11 14.92 5.36
C GLU A 137 -6.40 15.88 4.23
N VAL A 138 -7.59 15.81 3.66
CA VAL A 138 -8.03 16.79 2.64
C VAL A 138 -8.37 18.11 3.32
N PRO A 139 -7.74 19.24 2.94
CA PRO A 139 -8.08 20.55 3.46
C PRO A 139 -9.57 20.86 3.27
N ASP A 140 -10.19 21.52 4.25
CA ASP A 140 -11.62 21.84 4.23
C ASP A 140 -12.03 22.64 2.99
N ALA A 141 -11.13 23.47 2.47
CA ALA A 141 -11.37 24.24 1.24
C ALA A 141 -11.52 23.35 -0.03
N LEU A 142 -11.04 22.11 0.01
CA LEU A 142 -11.13 21.15 -1.11
C LEU A 142 -12.20 20.10 -0.89
N LYS A 143 -12.89 20.11 0.26
CA LYS A 143 -14.01 19.21 0.51
C LYS A 143 -15.25 19.65 -0.30
N PRO A 144 -16.09 18.70 -0.74
CA PRO A 144 -17.36 19.03 -1.37
C PRO A 144 -18.19 19.94 -0.46
N GLN A 145 -18.62 21.08 -0.97
CA GLN A 145 -19.50 22.00 -0.27
C GLN A 145 -20.93 21.81 -0.76
N THR A 146 -21.86 21.67 0.17
CA THR A 146 -23.29 21.71 -0.14
C THR A 146 -23.69 23.16 -0.35
N ILE A 147 -24.13 23.51 -1.56
CA ILE A 147 -24.65 24.85 -1.87
C ILE A 147 -26.15 24.82 -1.62
N GLU A 148 -26.61 25.67 -0.72
CA GLU A 148 -28.05 25.85 -0.50
C GLU A 148 -28.67 26.58 -1.68
N ILE A 149 -29.74 26.00 -2.22
CA ILE A 149 -30.54 26.63 -3.29
C ILE A 149 -31.58 27.50 -2.63
N ASN A 150 -31.39 28.81 -2.64
CA ASN A 150 -32.40 29.74 -2.16
C ASN A 150 -33.47 30.00 -3.22
N ASN A 151 -34.72 29.79 -2.87
CA ASN A 151 -35.84 30.21 -3.71
C ASN A 151 -35.90 31.75 -3.74
N THR A 152 -35.65 32.31 -4.92
CA THR A 152 -35.95 33.72 -5.15
C THR A 152 -37.46 33.86 -5.11
N SER A 153 -38.04 34.35 -4.01
CA SER A 153 -39.41 34.76 -3.96
C SER A 153 -39.66 35.82 -5.04
N VAL A 154 -40.55 35.48 -5.96
CA VAL A 154 -41.04 36.40 -6.98
C VAL A 154 -41.54 37.66 -6.28
N ILE A 155 -40.87 38.78 -6.50
CA ILE A 155 -41.36 40.10 -6.10
C ILE A 155 -42.56 40.35 -7.03
N GLU A 156 -43.79 40.18 -6.55
CA GLU A 156 -44.98 40.67 -7.19
C GLU A 156 -44.84 42.20 -7.28
N GLY A 157 -44.60 42.68 -8.48
CA GLY A 157 -44.70 44.10 -8.80
C GLY A 157 -46.14 44.54 -8.79
N LYS A 158 -46.42 45.53 -8.02
CA LYS A 158 -47.68 46.23 -7.97
C LYS A 158 -47.64 47.38 -8.98
#